data_180e1e8d536a6b31c35531fbb82a5989
#
_entry.id   180e1e8d536a6b31c35531fbb82a5989
#
_cell.length_a   1.000
_cell.length_b   1.000
_cell.length_c   1.000
_cell.angle_alpha   90.00
_cell.angle_beta   90.00
_cell.angle_gamma   90.00
#
_symmetry.space_group_name_H-M   'P 1'
#
loop_
_entity.id
_entity.type
_entity.pdbx_description
1 polymer ?
#
loop_
_entity_poly.entity_id
_entity_poly.type
_entity_poly.pdbx_seq_one_letter_code
_entity_poly.pdbx_strand_id
1 'polypeptide(L)'
;MVREPIERLKEKVLKENLWLFILRLLRDGEVYAYELRRRIQEEFGFLAGKVTSYKVLYLLEKGGYVEAHKEGRRVYYKVTSKGLTQLDKAEKFLREVSESISKTSISKKKNKDNNDAC
;
A
#
# COMPACT_ATOMS: atom_id res chain seq x y z
N MET A 1 23.98 -6.11 -17.40
CA MET A 1 23.96 -6.70 -16.08
C MET A 1 22.56 -6.97 -15.62
N VAL A 2 22.35 -8.13 -15.05
CA VAL A 2 21.02 -8.56 -14.65
C VAL A 2 20.76 -8.12 -13.23
N ARG A 3 19.58 -7.51 -12.99
CA ARG A 3 19.18 -7.13 -11.65
C ARG A 3 18.90 -8.38 -10.82
N GLU A 4 19.13 -8.27 -9.54
CA GLU A 4 18.74 -9.34 -8.65
C GLU A 4 17.21 -9.41 -8.58
N PRO A 5 16.66 -10.62 -8.55
CA PRO A 5 15.20 -10.75 -8.48
C PRO A 5 14.56 -10.02 -7.30
N ILE A 6 15.25 -9.97 -6.17
CA ILE A 6 14.68 -9.27 -5.01
C ILE A 6 14.50 -7.79 -5.27
N GLU A 7 15.35 -7.19 -6.11
CA GLU A 7 15.21 -5.77 -6.41
C GLU A 7 13.96 -5.52 -7.23
N ARG A 8 13.65 -6.43 -8.13
CA ARG A 8 12.42 -6.31 -8.90
C ARG A 8 11.19 -6.43 -7.98
N LEU A 9 11.25 -7.35 -7.03
CA LEU A 9 10.14 -7.50 -6.09
C LEU A 9 9.93 -6.23 -5.29
N LYS A 10 11.02 -5.64 -4.78
CA LYS A 10 10.92 -4.41 -4.02
C LYS A 10 10.30 -3.29 -4.85
N GLU A 11 10.75 -3.13 -6.07
CA GLU A 11 10.23 -2.08 -6.92
C GLU A 11 8.75 -2.27 -7.19
N LYS A 12 8.34 -3.49 -7.51
CA LYS A 12 6.95 -3.75 -7.83
C LYS A 12 6.05 -3.58 -6.62
N VAL A 13 6.46 -4.09 -5.48
CA VAL A 13 5.65 -3.96 -4.27
C VAL A 13 5.54 -2.52 -3.83
N LEU A 14 6.65 -1.78 -3.85
CA LEU A 14 6.65 -0.42 -3.30
C LEU A 14 6.09 0.59 -4.29
N LYS A 15 6.67 0.66 -5.49
CA LYS A 15 6.31 1.73 -6.40
C LYS A 15 5.01 1.52 -7.14
N GLU A 16 4.68 0.29 -7.44
CA GLU A 16 3.46 0.02 -8.19
C GLU A 16 2.25 -0.18 -7.29
N ASN A 17 2.45 -0.11 -5.97
CA ASN A 17 1.35 -0.21 -5.02
C ASN A 17 1.39 0.95 -4.05
N LEU A 18 1.65 2.12 -4.58
CA LEU A 18 1.77 3.32 -3.78
C LEU A 18 0.53 3.58 -2.94
N TRP A 19 -0.65 3.20 -3.46
CA TRP A 19 -1.90 3.39 -2.72
C TRP A 19 -1.85 2.75 -1.34
N LEU A 20 -1.18 1.61 -1.23
CA LEU A 20 -1.09 0.88 0.02
C LEU A 20 -0.36 1.71 1.08
N PHE A 21 0.76 2.31 0.69
CA PHE A 21 1.58 3.08 1.61
C PHE A 21 0.94 4.42 1.94
N ILE A 22 0.19 4.99 1.01
CA ILE A 22 -0.58 6.19 1.29
C ILE A 22 -1.63 5.88 2.35
N LEU A 23 -2.41 4.82 2.17
CA LEU A 23 -3.45 4.48 3.14
C LEU A 23 -2.84 4.18 4.51
N ARG A 24 -1.70 3.49 4.53
CA ARG A 24 -1.05 3.20 5.80
C ARG A 24 -0.62 4.48 6.51
N LEU A 25 -0.05 5.41 5.74
CA LEU A 25 0.37 6.68 6.31
C LEU A 25 -0.81 7.44 6.89
N LEU A 26 -1.91 7.49 6.14
CA LEU A 26 -3.08 8.23 6.57
C LEU A 26 -3.80 7.57 7.73
N ARG A 27 -3.55 6.30 7.98
CA ARG A 27 -4.16 5.63 9.14
C ARG A 27 -3.76 6.30 10.44
N ASP A 28 -2.57 6.88 10.48
CA ASP A 28 -2.07 7.53 11.69
C ASP A 28 -2.59 8.97 11.84
N GLY A 29 -3.27 9.49 10.83
CA GLY A 29 -3.82 10.84 10.89
C GLY A 29 -3.75 11.52 9.55
N GLU A 30 -4.37 12.69 9.47
CA GLU A 30 -4.36 13.47 8.24
C GLU A 30 -2.96 13.89 7.84
N VAL A 31 -2.73 13.98 6.55
CA VAL A 31 -1.44 14.41 6.04
C VAL A 31 -1.65 15.52 5.02
N TYR A 32 -0.88 16.58 5.16
CA TYR A 32 -0.85 17.66 4.20
C TYR A 32 -0.28 17.12 2.87
N ALA A 33 -1.04 17.33 1.80
CA ALA A 33 -0.71 16.75 0.51
C ALA A 33 0.73 17.02 0.09
N TYR A 34 1.20 18.22 0.37
CA TYR A 34 2.54 18.64 -0.05
C TYR A 34 3.64 17.84 0.66
N GLU A 35 3.34 17.28 1.82
CA GLU A 35 4.33 16.54 2.61
C GLU A 35 4.25 15.03 2.39
N LEU A 36 3.28 14.57 1.64
CA LEU A 36 3.02 13.15 1.52
C LEU A 36 4.25 12.37 1.02
N ARG A 37 4.87 12.85 -0.04
CA ARG A 37 6.01 12.13 -0.63
C ARG A 37 7.19 12.05 0.32
N ARG A 38 7.45 13.13 1.03
CA ARG A 38 8.54 13.14 2.01
C ARG A 38 8.27 12.16 3.14
N ARG A 39 7.03 12.12 3.62
CA ARG A 39 6.66 11.21 4.70
C ARG A 39 6.75 9.75 4.26
N ILE A 40 6.38 9.47 3.02
CA ILE A 40 6.50 8.12 2.50
C ILE A 40 7.97 7.70 2.44
N GLN A 41 8.83 8.60 2.01
CA GLN A 41 10.25 8.28 1.96
C GLN A 41 10.82 8.05 3.36
N GLU A 42 10.41 8.87 4.32
CA GLU A 42 10.90 8.73 5.68
C GLU A 42 10.45 7.43 6.33
N GLU A 43 9.21 7.04 6.08
CA GLU A 43 8.65 5.89 6.79
C GLU A 43 8.86 4.57 6.07
N PHE A 44 8.88 4.59 4.73
CA PHE A 44 8.92 3.35 3.97
C PHE A 44 10.18 3.22 3.12
N GLY A 45 11.00 4.25 3.05
CA GLY A 45 12.31 4.15 2.44
C GLY A 45 12.34 4.23 0.93
N PHE A 46 11.29 4.70 0.28
CA PHE A 46 11.35 4.89 -1.16
C PHE A 46 10.70 6.22 -1.55
N LEU A 47 11.14 6.76 -2.67
CA LEU A 47 10.66 8.05 -3.15
C LEU A 47 9.62 7.83 -4.24
N ALA A 48 8.41 8.30 -4.00
CA ALA A 48 7.34 8.20 -4.99
C ALA A 48 7.44 9.38 -5.95
N GLY A 49 7.11 9.15 -7.22
CA GLY A 49 7.09 10.21 -8.20
C GLY A 49 6.01 11.23 -7.89
N LYS A 50 6.27 12.49 -8.22
CA LYS A 50 5.33 13.55 -7.90
C LYS A 50 4.01 13.39 -8.65
N VAL A 51 4.10 13.22 -9.96
CA VAL A 51 2.91 13.08 -10.79
C VAL A 51 2.14 11.83 -10.41
N THR A 52 2.86 10.72 -10.22
CA THR A 52 2.24 9.47 -9.82
C THR A 52 1.51 9.61 -8.49
N SER A 53 2.13 10.29 -7.53
CA SER A 53 1.51 10.46 -6.21
C SER A 53 0.18 11.20 -6.30
N TYR A 54 0.13 12.28 -7.07
CA TYR A 54 -1.10 13.04 -7.20
C TYR A 54 -2.16 12.25 -7.97
N LYS A 55 -1.75 11.48 -8.97
CA LYS A 55 -2.68 10.65 -9.70
C LYS A 55 -3.29 9.58 -8.80
N VAL A 56 -2.48 8.93 -8.00
CA VAL A 56 -2.97 7.90 -7.08
C VAL A 56 -3.92 8.51 -6.05
N LEU A 57 -3.57 9.68 -5.49
CA LEU A 57 -4.45 10.36 -4.56
C LEU A 57 -5.79 10.69 -5.19
N TYR A 58 -5.77 11.17 -6.43
CA TYR A 58 -7.00 11.48 -7.13
C TYR A 58 -7.88 10.24 -7.28
N LEU A 59 -7.28 9.11 -7.66
CA LEU A 59 -8.02 7.88 -7.84
C LEU A 59 -8.56 7.34 -6.52
N LEU A 60 -7.77 7.46 -5.45
CA LEU A 60 -8.24 7.04 -4.14
C LEU A 60 -9.40 7.88 -3.66
N GLU A 61 -9.33 9.17 -3.91
CA GLU A 61 -10.43 10.05 -3.52
C GLU A 61 -11.67 9.74 -4.34
N LYS A 62 -11.51 9.55 -5.63
CA LYS A 62 -12.63 9.24 -6.51
C LYS A 62 -13.30 7.94 -6.11
N GLY A 63 -12.52 6.98 -5.63
CA GLY A 63 -13.06 5.70 -5.18
C GLY A 63 -13.63 5.72 -3.78
N GLY A 64 -13.48 6.83 -3.06
CA GLY A 64 -14.00 6.93 -1.70
C GLY A 64 -13.09 6.34 -0.64
N TYR A 65 -11.85 6.06 -0.97
CA TYR A 65 -10.91 5.48 -0.02
C TYR A 65 -10.21 6.54 0.82
N VAL A 66 -10.13 7.76 0.33
CA VAL A 66 -9.63 8.89 1.10
C VAL A 66 -10.55 10.07 0.86
N GLU A 67 -10.48 11.04 1.75
CA GLU A 67 -11.19 12.32 1.61
C GLU A 67 -10.20 13.45 1.70
N ALA A 68 -10.41 14.47 0.86
CA ALA A 68 -9.59 15.66 0.91
C ALA A 68 -10.37 16.79 1.56
N HIS A 69 -9.69 17.62 2.33
CA HIS A 69 -10.33 18.84 2.79
C HIS A 69 -9.31 19.97 2.77
N LYS A 70 -9.81 21.18 2.64
CA LYS A 70 -8.97 22.36 2.56
C LYS A 70 -9.00 23.13 3.86
N GLU A 71 -7.81 23.64 4.26
CA GLU A 71 -7.70 24.62 5.31
C GLU A 71 -6.87 25.76 4.75
N GLY A 72 -7.54 26.85 4.40
CA GLY A 72 -6.87 27.92 3.69
C GLY A 72 -6.43 27.44 2.33
N ARG A 73 -5.13 27.52 2.07
CA ARG A 73 -4.57 27.07 0.80
C ARG A 73 -4.08 25.64 0.86
N ARG A 74 -4.17 24.98 2.02
CA ARG A 74 -3.62 23.65 2.17
C ARG A 74 -4.70 22.61 1.96
N VAL A 75 -4.30 21.52 1.29
CA VAL A 75 -5.16 20.37 1.08
C VAL A 75 -4.63 19.23 1.94
N TYR A 76 -5.51 18.69 2.75
CA TYR A 76 -5.18 17.56 3.61
C TYR A 76 -5.97 16.35 3.17
N TYR A 77 -5.39 15.19 3.35
CA TYR A 77 -6.06 13.93 3.04
C TYR A 77 -6.20 13.10 4.30
N LYS A 78 -7.33 12.43 4.43
CA LYS A 78 -7.53 11.47 5.51
C LYS A 78 -8.14 10.20 4.93
N VAL A 79 -7.90 9.08 5.61
CA VAL A 79 -8.42 7.80 5.15
C VAL A 79 -9.87 7.64 5.63
N THR A 80 -10.69 7.00 4.80
CA THR A 80 -12.06 6.68 5.16
C THR A 80 -12.13 5.27 5.70
N SER A 81 -13.29 4.88 6.26
CA SER A 81 -13.45 3.49 6.69
C SER A 81 -13.33 2.53 5.52
N LYS A 82 -13.77 2.95 4.34
CA LYS A 82 -13.62 2.13 3.14
C LYS A 82 -12.13 1.93 2.81
N GLY A 83 -11.33 2.98 2.98
CA GLY A 83 -9.89 2.88 2.78
C GLY A 83 -9.22 1.97 3.80
N LEU A 84 -9.64 2.07 5.05
CA LEU A 84 -9.09 1.20 6.09
C LEU A 84 -9.37 -0.26 5.82
N THR A 85 -10.57 -0.56 5.29
CA THR A 85 -10.89 -1.93 4.92
C THR A 85 -9.95 -2.46 3.84
N GLN A 86 -9.62 -1.62 2.86
CA GLN A 86 -8.68 -2.05 1.82
C GLN A 86 -7.28 -2.27 2.38
N LEU A 87 -6.86 -1.42 3.30
CA LEU A 87 -5.57 -1.58 3.94
C LEU A 87 -5.49 -2.92 4.69
N ASP A 88 -6.54 -3.24 5.45
CA ASP A 88 -6.59 -4.50 6.17
C ASP A 88 -6.54 -5.71 5.24
N LYS A 89 -7.28 -5.64 4.14
CA LYS A 89 -7.27 -6.72 3.15
C LYS A 89 -5.89 -6.89 2.53
N ALA A 90 -5.23 -5.78 2.26
CA ALA A 90 -3.89 -5.83 1.67
C ALA A 90 -2.89 -6.44 2.63
N GLU A 91 -2.94 -6.03 3.88
CA GLU A 91 -2.02 -6.55 4.87
C GLU A 91 -2.21 -8.05 5.07
N LYS A 92 -3.46 -8.48 5.12
CA LYS A 92 -3.76 -9.89 5.26
C LYS A 92 -3.24 -10.68 4.06
N PHE A 93 -3.46 -10.15 2.86
CA PHE A 93 -2.99 -10.81 1.64
C PHE A 93 -1.47 -10.94 1.64
N LEU A 94 -0.76 -9.86 1.98
CA LEU A 94 0.70 -9.90 1.98
C LEU A 94 1.23 -10.88 3.02
N ARG A 95 0.57 -10.95 4.17
CA ARG A 95 0.96 -11.90 5.20
C ARG A 95 0.78 -13.32 4.71
N GLU A 96 -0.34 -13.60 4.03
CA GLU A 96 -0.60 -14.94 3.49
C GLU A 96 0.42 -15.32 2.43
N VAL A 97 0.81 -14.36 1.58
CA VAL A 97 1.85 -14.62 0.59
C VAL A 97 3.17 -14.96 1.28
N SER A 98 3.53 -14.14 2.27
CA SER A 98 4.77 -14.37 3.00
C SER A 98 4.77 -15.74 3.66
N GLU A 99 3.66 -16.10 4.28
CA GLU A 99 3.54 -17.40 4.95
C GLU A 99 3.62 -18.55 3.96
N SER A 100 3.02 -18.38 2.79
CA SER A 100 3.04 -19.47 1.82
C SER A 100 4.46 -19.70 1.29
N ILE A 101 5.29 -18.70 1.25
CA ILE A 101 6.67 -18.83 0.83
C ILE A 101 7.51 -19.48 1.93
N SER A 102 7.19 -19.17 3.19
CA SER A 102 7.95 -19.69 4.32
C SER A 102 7.63 -21.11 4.69
N LYS A 103 6.43 -21.57 4.36
CA LYS A 103 5.97 -22.87 4.81
C LYS A 103 6.72 -24.00 4.16
N THR A 104 6.82 -25.11 4.90
CA THR A 104 7.37 -26.31 4.31
C THR A 104 6.34 -26.94 3.40
N SER A 105 6.77 -27.88 2.57
CA SER A 105 5.87 -28.57 1.67
C SER A 105 4.73 -29.26 2.39
N ILE A 106 5.01 -29.84 3.54
CA ILE A 106 4.01 -30.56 4.30
C ILE A 106 2.91 -29.63 4.76
N SER A 107 3.27 -28.48 5.33
CA SER A 107 2.30 -27.51 5.77
C SER A 107 1.47 -27.01 4.62
N LYS A 108 2.09 -26.78 3.51
CA LYS A 108 1.42 -26.28 2.35
C LYS A 108 0.36 -27.24 1.86
N LYS A 109 0.67 -28.55 1.84
CA LYS A 109 -0.29 -29.52 1.43
C LYS A 109 -1.54 -29.51 2.29
N LYS A 110 -1.37 -29.40 3.58
CA LYS A 110 -2.51 -29.39 4.46
C LYS A 110 -3.43 -28.22 4.16
N ASN A 111 -2.86 -27.09 3.88
CA ASN A 111 -3.68 -25.95 3.61
C ASN A 111 -4.37 -25.99 2.30
N LYS A 112 -3.82 -26.70 1.38
CA LYS A 112 -4.34 -26.68 0.07
C LYS A 112 -5.67 -27.30 -0.06
N ASP A 113 -5.91 -28.22 0.75
CA ASP A 113 -7.15 -28.87 0.63
C ASP A 113 -8.30 -28.06 0.94
N ASN A 114 -8.17 -27.13 1.11
CA ASN A 114 -9.21 -26.29 1.34
C ASN A 114 -9.46 -25.45 0.33
N ASN A 115 -9.02 -25.52 -0.30
CA ASN A 115 -9.14 -24.86 -0.99
C ASN A 115 -8.99 -24.76 -1.89
N ASP A 116 -8.72 -25.32 -2.13
CA ASP A 116 -8.42 -25.35 -2.87
C ASP A 116 -8.41 -24.75 -3.31
N ALA A 117 -8.44 -24.66 -3.36
CA ALA A 117 -8.24 -24.18 -3.63
C ALA A 117 -7.80 -23.52 -3.72
N CYS A 118 -7.53 -23.39 -3.78
CA CYS A 118 -7.01 -23.00 -3.83
C CYS A 118 -6.77 -22.85 -3.63
#